data_1e0c3ff8098a24c2294a09113632c74d
#
_entry.id   1e0c3ff8098a24c2294a09113632c74d
#
_cell.length_a   1.000
_cell.length_b   1.000
_cell.length_c   1.000
_cell.angle_alpha   90.00
_cell.angle_beta   90.00
_cell.angle_gamma   90.00
#
_symmetry.space_group_name_H-M   'P 1'
#
loop_
_entity.id
_entity.type
_entity.pdbx_description
1 polymer ?
#
loop_
_entity_poly.entity_id
_entity_poly.type
_entity_poly.pdbx_seq_one_letter_code
_entity_poly.pdbx_strand_id
1 'polypeptide(L)'
;MSALNPQALVAVAQKTLGVGKRRGPPRVVCLHLAGEVRAVARGLKPAVLYDCNAAKADQVQRYVGELQRLGLLPQALHILELGENILIVSPGHVCQHIEQVLHSPTTFVDISSLRSHPALCPLDELGDLKDHLAEIMTHLQSMEGNPLLPISRSEFSSAGWNLCTVFGILLGYPVPYFFHPAQGDSNCLALIPLRVFTARTSCCWLTGLPQIQLYSFSVPESLYPALKGILDMWEEDLRAQYGTQGDFADLTITTEIVTLPSVVL
;
A
#
# COMPACT_ATOMS: atom_id res chain seq x y z
N MET A 1 -2.96 -18.87 19.21
CA MET A 1 -2.46 -17.53 19.66
C MET A 1 -3.43 -16.99 20.71
N SER A 2 -2.95 -16.40 21.83
CA SER A 2 -3.83 -15.67 22.74
C SER A 2 -4.44 -14.49 21.98
N ALA A 3 -5.77 -14.31 22.08
CA ALA A 3 -6.45 -13.17 21.49
C ALA A 3 -5.79 -11.87 21.99
N LEU A 4 -5.28 -11.06 21.07
CA LEU A 4 -4.74 -9.75 21.39
C LEU A 4 -5.88 -8.86 21.92
N ASN A 5 -5.62 -8.15 23.01
CA ASN A 5 -6.63 -7.26 23.59
C ASN A 5 -6.82 -6.02 22.68
N PRO A 6 -8.00 -5.85 22.04
CA PRO A 6 -8.26 -4.69 21.19
C PRO A 6 -8.06 -3.34 21.90
N GLN A 7 -8.28 -3.30 23.21
CA GLN A 7 -8.10 -2.10 24.01
C GLN A 7 -6.61 -1.72 24.11
N ALA A 8 -5.71 -2.70 24.18
CA ALA A 8 -4.26 -2.45 24.19
C ALA A 8 -3.80 -1.83 22.85
N LEU A 9 -4.31 -2.32 21.72
CA LEU A 9 -4.00 -1.78 20.40
C LEU A 9 -4.48 -0.33 20.24
N VAL A 10 -5.69 -0.05 20.69
CA VAL A 10 -6.24 1.32 20.70
C VAL A 10 -5.42 2.24 21.61
N ALA A 11 -5.06 1.78 22.83
CA ALA A 11 -4.27 2.57 23.75
C ALA A 11 -2.88 2.90 23.17
N VAL A 12 -2.22 1.95 22.52
CA VAL A 12 -0.94 2.16 21.84
C VAL A 12 -1.09 3.20 20.72
N ALA A 13 -2.05 3.06 19.81
CA ALA A 13 -2.26 4.01 18.74
C ALA A 13 -2.57 5.41 19.26
N GLN A 14 -3.47 5.53 20.24
CA GLN A 14 -3.82 6.83 20.83
C GLN A 14 -2.65 7.50 21.56
N LYS A 15 -1.75 6.71 22.17
CA LYS A 15 -0.56 7.22 22.87
C LYS A 15 0.51 7.69 21.90
N THR A 16 0.75 6.96 20.82
CA THR A 16 1.86 7.20 19.89
C THR A 16 1.51 8.13 18.74
N LEU A 17 0.28 8.05 18.22
CA LEU A 17 -0.18 8.77 17.02
C LEU A 17 -0.99 10.04 17.35
N GLY A 18 -0.90 10.55 18.59
CA GLY A 18 -1.54 11.82 18.95
C GLY A 18 -0.87 13.02 18.28
N VAL A 19 -1.66 13.98 17.78
CA VAL A 19 -1.19 15.20 17.12
C VAL A 19 -1.63 16.43 17.88
N GLY A 20 -0.67 17.23 18.37
CA GLY A 20 -0.94 18.43 19.15
C GLY A 20 -1.65 18.10 20.47
N LYS A 21 -2.74 18.83 20.78
CA LYS A 21 -3.58 18.59 21.96
C LYS A 21 -4.67 17.53 21.75
N ARG A 22 -4.78 16.98 20.54
CA ARG A 22 -5.79 15.99 20.21
C ARG A 22 -5.34 14.60 20.65
N ARG A 23 -6.27 13.81 21.20
CA ARG A 23 -6.08 12.38 21.40
C ARG A 23 -5.84 11.74 20.02
N GLY A 24 -5.14 10.60 20.00
CA GLY A 24 -4.87 9.85 18.77
C GLY A 24 -6.16 9.46 18.01
N PRO A 25 -6.04 8.67 16.93
CA PRO A 25 -7.16 8.34 16.06
C PRO A 25 -8.34 7.68 16.81
N PRO A 26 -9.57 7.74 16.26
CA PRO A 26 -10.73 7.04 16.79
C PRO A 26 -10.49 5.53 16.87
N ARG A 27 -11.18 4.84 17.82
CA ARG A 27 -11.03 3.40 18.05
C ARG A 27 -11.08 2.56 16.76
N VAL A 28 -12.04 2.81 15.88
CA VAL A 28 -12.19 2.05 14.63
C VAL A 28 -10.96 2.21 13.75
N VAL A 29 -10.47 3.44 13.58
CA VAL A 29 -9.26 3.74 12.79
C VAL A 29 -8.03 3.07 13.39
N CYS A 30 -7.87 3.09 14.72
CA CYS A 30 -6.77 2.39 15.41
C CYS A 30 -6.75 0.89 15.11
N LEU A 31 -7.92 0.25 15.11
CA LEU A 31 -8.03 -1.19 14.88
C LEU A 31 -7.85 -1.55 13.40
N HIS A 32 -8.38 -0.72 12.48
CA HIS A 32 -8.14 -0.88 11.04
C HIS A 32 -6.65 -0.79 10.72
N LEU A 33 -5.97 0.27 11.19
CA LEU A 33 -4.54 0.44 10.99
C LEU A 33 -3.74 -0.74 11.55
N ALA A 34 -4.08 -1.24 12.75
CA ALA A 34 -3.42 -2.44 13.30
C ALA A 34 -3.62 -3.67 12.41
N GLY A 35 -4.80 -3.82 11.82
CA GLY A 35 -5.12 -4.88 10.86
C GLY A 35 -4.31 -4.78 9.58
N GLU A 36 -4.20 -3.59 8.99
CA GLU A 36 -3.42 -3.34 7.78
C GLU A 36 -1.92 -3.56 8.01
N VAL A 37 -1.38 -3.04 9.13
CA VAL A 37 0.03 -3.26 9.50
C VAL A 37 0.32 -4.75 9.67
N ARG A 38 -0.61 -5.52 10.28
CA ARG A 38 -0.45 -6.97 10.38
C ARG A 38 -0.54 -7.66 9.02
N ALA A 39 -1.40 -7.20 8.11
CA ALA A 39 -1.48 -7.72 6.75
C ALA A 39 -0.15 -7.56 6.00
N VAL A 40 0.51 -6.40 6.14
CA VAL A 40 1.88 -6.18 5.62
C VAL A 40 2.87 -7.14 6.27
N ALA A 41 2.83 -7.29 7.60
CA ALA A 41 3.72 -8.21 8.31
C ALA A 41 3.47 -9.69 7.99
N ARG A 42 2.32 -10.03 7.39
CA ARG A 42 1.97 -11.38 6.91
C ARG A 42 2.17 -11.58 5.41
N GLY A 43 2.64 -10.56 4.72
CA GLY A 43 2.90 -10.63 3.28
C GLY A 43 1.67 -10.58 2.39
N LEU A 44 0.49 -10.25 2.94
CA LEU A 44 -0.74 -10.10 2.13
C LEU A 44 -0.72 -8.84 1.25
N LYS A 45 0.15 -7.90 1.57
CA LYS A 45 0.48 -6.72 0.77
C LYS A 45 1.89 -6.24 1.12
N PRO A 46 2.64 -5.64 0.19
CA PRO A 46 4.03 -5.23 0.46
C PRO A 46 4.12 -4.02 1.40
N ALA A 47 3.17 -3.11 1.34
CA ALA A 47 3.17 -1.88 2.13
C ALA A 47 1.76 -1.36 2.42
N VAL A 48 1.69 -0.42 3.37
CA VAL A 48 0.51 0.43 3.62
C VAL A 48 0.94 1.89 3.72
N LEU A 49 0.20 2.78 3.04
CA LEU A 49 0.35 4.22 3.17
C LEU A 49 -0.33 4.68 4.47
N TYR A 50 0.39 5.45 5.28
CA TYR A 50 -0.15 6.00 6.51
C TYR A 50 -0.89 7.31 6.24
N ASP A 51 -2.20 7.29 6.31
CA ASP A 51 -3.11 8.41 6.03
C ASP A 51 -4.07 8.73 7.18
N CYS A 52 -3.90 8.11 8.36
CA CYS A 52 -4.85 8.21 9.46
C CYS A 52 -4.94 9.60 10.08
N ASN A 53 -3.85 10.34 10.12
CA ASN A 53 -3.74 11.72 10.59
C ASN A 53 -2.35 12.29 10.26
N ALA A 54 -2.06 13.52 10.69
CA ALA A 54 -0.78 14.20 10.48
C ALA A 54 0.31 13.80 11.51
N ALA A 55 0.34 12.54 11.99
CA ALA A 55 1.45 12.06 12.82
C ALA A 55 2.73 11.96 11.98
N LYS A 56 3.86 12.29 12.62
CA LYS A 56 5.17 12.25 11.97
C LYS A 56 5.74 10.83 11.93
N ALA A 57 6.69 10.60 11.08
CA ALA A 57 7.31 9.30 10.87
C ALA A 57 7.93 8.69 12.15
N ASP A 58 8.51 9.51 13.03
CA ASP A 58 9.00 9.04 14.32
C ASP A 58 7.87 8.54 15.26
N GLN A 59 6.67 9.10 15.14
CA GLN A 59 5.49 8.64 15.86
C GLN A 59 4.97 7.32 15.29
N VAL A 60 4.93 7.21 13.95
CA VAL A 60 4.54 5.97 13.25
C VAL A 60 5.56 4.85 13.54
N GLN A 61 6.86 5.15 13.54
CA GLN A 61 7.91 4.21 13.92
C GLN A 61 7.71 3.69 15.35
N ARG A 62 7.45 4.58 16.30
CA ARG A 62 7.15 4.19 17.69
C ARG A 62 5.89 3.33 17.78
N TYR A 63 4.85 3.69 17.03
CA TYR A 63 3.60 2.91 16.96
C TYR A 63 3.87 1.47 16.52
N VAL A 64 4.56 1.29 15.39
CA VAL A 64 4.87 -0.03 14.83
C VAL A 64 5.77 -0.82 15.79
N GLY A 65 6.75 -0.17 16.44
CA GLY A 65 7.58 -0.77 17.48
C GLY A 65 6.78 -1.26 18.70
N GLU A 66 5.76 -0.51 19.13
CA GLU A 66 4.86 -0.95 20.20
C GLU A 66 4.01 -2.15 19.78
N LEU A 67 3.52 -2.19 18.53
CA LEU A 67 2.82 -3.35 17.99
C LEU A 67 3.72 -4.60 17.95
N GLN A 68 4.99 -4.44 17.59
CA GLN A 68 5.98 -5.53 17.63
C GLN A 68 6.17 -6.04 19.06
N ARG A 69 6.32 -5.14 20.06
CA ARG A 69 6.44 -5.53 21.47
C ARG A 69 5.20 -6.24 22.03
N LEU A 70 4.02 -5.92 21.51
CA LEU A 70 2.78 -6.63 21.82
C LEU A 70 2.69 -8.01 21.17
N GLY A 71 3.67 -8.40 20.34
CA GLY A 71 3.66 -9.66 19.60
C GLY A 71 2.68 -9.69 18.41
N LEU A 72 2.21 -8.52 17.98
CA LEU A 72 1.33 -8.43 16.80
C LEU A 72 2.09 -8.73 15.51
N LEU A 73 3.36 -8.35 15.42
CA LEU A 73 4.16 -8.42 14.20
C LEU A 73 5.13 -9.59 14.26
N PRO A 74 5.02 -10.58 13.34
CA PRO A 74 5.90 -11.75 13.30
C PRO A 74 7.28 -11.44 12.73
N GLN A 75 7.42 -10.31 12.03
CA GLN A 75 8.67 -9.85 11.41
C GLN A 75 8.84 -8.35 11.58
N ALA A 76 10.08 -7.88 11.41
CA ALA A 76 10.37 -6.46 11.41
C ALA A 76 9.81 -5.79 10.16
N LEU A 77 9.19 -4.62 10.36
CA LEU A 77 8.75 -3.72 9.31
C LEU A 77 9.68 -2.51 9.27
N HIS A 78 9.60 -1.74 8.20
CA HIS A 78 10.38 -0.52 8.01
C HIS A 78 9.46 0.66 7.75
N ILE A 79 9.84 1.84 8.21
CA ILE A 79 9.15 3.11 7.92
C ILE A 79 9.90 3.82 6.79
N LEU A 80 9.24 3.97 5.67
CA LEU A 80 9.77 4.62 4.48
C LEU A 80 9.08 5.96 4.29
N GLU A 81 9.88 7.04 4.29
CA GLU A 81 9.41 8.39 4.02
C GLU A 81 9.75 8.78 2.58
N LEU A 82 8.74 9.15 1.81
CA LEU A 82 8.88 9.67 0.45
C LEU A 82 8.21 11.06 0.39
N GLY A 83 9.02 12.10 0.50
CA GLY A 83 8.52 13.46 0.71
C GLY A 83 7.74 13.57 2.04
N GLU A 84 6.49 14.04 1.96
CA GLU A 84 5.63 14.16 3.15
C GLU A 84 4.85 12.87 3.47
N ASN A 85 5.02 11.82 2.66
CA ASN A 85 4.25 10.60 2.79
C ASN A 85 5.02 9.53 3.57
N ILE A 86 4.30 8.77 4.37
CA ILE A 86 4.85 7.73 5.23
C ILE A 86 4.26 6.39 4.81
N LEU A 87 5.13 5.43 4.48
CA LEU A 87 4.72 4.05 4.22
C LEU A 87 5.28 3.14 5.32
N ILE A 88 4.47 2.16 5.73
CA ILE A 88 4.90 1.05 6.56
C ILE A 88 5.10 -0.13 5.63
N VAL A 89 6.33 -0.58 5.46
CA VAL A 89 6.70 -1.56 4.43
C VAL A 89 7.27 -2.84 5.03
N SER A 90 7.07 -3.96 4.33
CA SER A 90 7.83 -5.20 4.52
C SER A 90 8.98 -5.19 3.53
N PRO A 91 10.25 -4.98 3.96
CA PRO A 91 11.37 -4.80 3.03
C PRO A 91 11.49 -5.93 2.00
N GLY A 92 11.48 -7.18 2.45
CA GLY A 92 11.61 -8.33 1.53
C GLY A 92 10.47 -8.41 0.51
N HIS A 93 9.21 -8.18 0.91
CA HIS A 93 8.09 -8.22 -0.03
C HIS A 93 8.11 -7.03 -1.01
N VAL A 94 8.53 -5.84 -0.55
CA VAL A 94 8.70 -4.69 -1.44
C VAL A 94 9.82 -4.96 -2.44
N CYS A 95 10.99 -5.45 -2.00
CA CYS A 95 12.11 -5.77 -2.89
C CYS A 95 11.69 -6.82 -3.92
N GLN A 96 11.05 -7.90 -3.51
CA GLN A 96 10.55 -8.94 -4.42
C GLN A 96 9.57 -8.36 -5.45
N HIS A 97 8.65 -7.49 -5.02
CA HIS A 97 7.68 -6.88 -5.92
C HIS A 97 8.34 -5.91 -6.90
N ILE A 98 9.25 -5.04 -6.44
CA ILE A 98 10.02 -4.16 -7.32
C ILE A 98 10.83 -4.98 -8.34
N GLU A 99 11.47 -6.05 -7.92
CA GLU A 99 12.22 -6.95 -8.81
C GLU A 99 11.32 -7.54 -9.91
N GLN A 100 10.11 -7.97 -9.55
CA GLN A 100 9.11 -8.42 -10.52
C GLN A 100 8.73 -7.31 -11.51
N VAL A 101 8.48 -6.09 -11.02
CA VAL A 101 8.16 -4.94 -11.87
C VAL A 101 9.30 -4.60 -12.84
N LEU A 102 10.54 -4.67 -12.40
CA LEU A 102 11.72 -4.32 -13.21
C LEU A 102 12.07 -5.37 -14.27
N HIS A 103 11.80 -6.67 -13.99
CA HIS A 103 12.24 -7.78 -14.84
C HIS A 103 11.11 -8.49 -15.60
N SER A 104 9.86 -8.17 -15.31
CA SER A 104 8.69 -8.73 -16.01
C SER A 104 8.03 -7.66 -16.88
N PRO A 105 7.28 -8.04 -17.91
CA PRO A 105 6.53 -7.09 -18.73
C PRO A 105 5.38 -6.48 -17.92
N THR A 106 5.70 -5.51 -17.08
CA THR A 106 4.72 -4.79 -16.27
C THR A 106 4.01 -3.75 -17.13
N THR A 107 2.70 -3.73 -17.04
CA THR A 107 1.84 -2.81 -17.76
C THR A 107 1.36 -1.70 -16.83
N PHE A 108 1.48 -0.46 -17.27
CA PHE A 108 0.98 0.74 -16.60
C PHE A 108 -0.16 1.34 -17.41
N VAL A 109 -0.97 2.16 -16.77
CA VAL A 109 -1.98 2.97 -17.46
C VAL A 109 -1.55 4.42 -17.44
N ASP A 110 -1.18 4.95 -18.60
CA ASP A 110 -0.90 6.37 -18.78
C ASP A 110 -2.20 7.15 -18.78
N ILE A 111 -2.35 8.00 -17.77
CA ILE A 111 -3.49 8.86 -17.52
C ILE A 111 -3.15 10.34 -17.66
N SER A 112 -2.05 10.67 -18.32
CA SER A 112 -1.57 12.05 -18.51
C SER A 112 -2.67 12.97 -19.04
N SER A 113 -2.72 14.20 -18.54
CA SER A 113 -3.79 15.17 -18.82
C SER A 113 -3.91 15.57 -20.31
N LEU A 114 -2.82 15.45 -21.07
CA LEU A 114 -2.80 15.73 -22.50
C LEU A 114 -3.41 14.60 -23.36
N ARG A 115 -3.71 13.45 -22.75
CA ARG A 115 -4.40 12.37 -23.46
C ARG A 115 -5.91 12.62 -23.49
N SER A 116 -6.54 12.27 -24.58
CA SER A 116 -8.00 12.23 -24.69
C SER A 116 -8.61 11.04 -23.93
N HIS A 117 -7.85 9.94 -23.82
CA HIS A 117 -8.25 8.71 -23.13
C HIS A 117 -7.04 8.03 -22.49
N PRO A 118 -7.25 7.28 -21.39
CA PRO A 118 -6.21 6.44 -20.79
C PRO A 118 -5.69 5.40 -21.79
N ALA A 119 -4.40 5.09 -21.73
CA ALA A 119 -3.75 4.11 -22.60
C ALA A 119 -2.76 3.24 -21.82
N LEU A 120 -2.53 2.02 -22.31
CA LEU A 120 -1.48 1.16 -21.76
C LEU A 120 -0.11 1.69 -22.17
N CYS A 121 0.85 1.63 -21.26
CA CYS A 121 2.25 1.94 -21.52
C CYS A 121 3.19 0.96 -20.81
N PRO A 122 4.30 0.58 -21.44
CA PRO A 122 5.31 -0.27 -20.83
C PRO A 122 6.22 0.54 -19.91
N LEU A 123 6.92 -0.16 -19.00
CA LEU A 123 7.87 0.45 -18.06
C LEU A 123 8.98 1.27 -18.76
N ASP A 124 9.40 0.86 -19.96
CA ASP A 124 10.48 1.52 -20.69
C ASP A 124 10.14 2.96 -21.15
N GLU A 125 8.86 3.30 -21.16
CA GLU A 125 8.38 4.64 -21.54
C GLU A 125 8.23 5.58 -20.33
N LEU A 126 8.52 5.12 -19.11
CA LEU A 126 8.23 5.84 -17.87
C LEU A 126 9.43 6.67 -17.31
N GLY A 127 10.42 6.96 -18.15
CA GLY A 127 11.58 7.80 -17.77
C GLY A 127 12.37 7.22 -16.59
N ASP A 128 12.65 8.05 -15.59
CA ASP A 128 13.55 7.73 -14.46
C ASP A 128 12.91 6.78 -13.41
N LEU A 129 11.70 6.27 -13.66
CA LEU A 129 10.99 5.40 -12.69
C LEU A 129 11.81 4.16 -12.32
N LYS A 130 12.52 3.57 -13.29
CA LYS A 130 13.38 2.40 -13.03
C LYS A 130 14.50 2.72 -12.03
N ASP A 131 15.12 3.89 -12.18
CA ASP A 131 16.20 4.32 -11.31
C ASP A 131 15.69 4.59 -9.89
N HIS A 132 14.52 5.22 -9.75
CA HIS A 132 13.89 5.44 -8.46
C HIS A 132 13.53 4.12 -7.74
N LEU A 133 13.00 3.15 -8.48
CA LEU A 133 12.69 1.84 -7.92
C LEU A 133 13.96 1.07 -7.52
N ALA A 134 15.02 1.14 -8.35
CA ALA A 134 16.31 0.51 -8.04
C ALA A 134 16.96 1.14 -6.80
N GLU A 135 16.84 2.46 -6.62
CA GLU A 135 17.33 3.18 -5.43
C GLU A 135 16.61 2.68 -4.17
N ILE A 136 15.27 2.63 -4.17
CA ILE A 136 14.48 2.11 -3.05
C ILE A 136 14.87 0.66 -2.76
N MET A 137 14.93 -0.20 -3.79
CA MET A 137 15.25 -1.62 -3.64
C MET A 137 16.63 -1.83 -3.04
N THR A 138 17.66 -1.16 -3.57
CA THR A 138 19.03 -1.23 -3.07
C THR A 138 19.12 -0.83 -1.60
N HIS A 139 18.42 0.24 -1.23
CA HIS A 139 18.37 0.70 0.14
C HIS A 139 17.71 -0.34 1.06
N LEU A 140 16.53 -0.85 0.71
CA LEU A 140 15.82 -1.83 1.52
C LEU A 140 16.60 -3.15 1.65
N GLN A 141 17.28 -3.61 0.58
CA GLN A 141 18.15 -4.79 0.62
C GLN A 141 19.34 -4.61 1.58
N SER A 142 19.89 -3.40 1.68
CA SER A 142 20.99 -3.12 2.61
C SER A 142 20.58 -3.27 4.09
N MET A 143 19.28 -3.27 4.37
CA MET A 143 18.70 -3.36 5.72
C MET A 143 18.26 -4.80 6.06
N GLU A 144 18.22 -5.71 5.09
CA GLU A 144 17.87 -7.11 5.32
C GLU A 144 18.99 -7.81 6.10
N GLY A 145 18.66 -8.50 7.18
CA GLY A 145 19.61 -9.36 7.88
C GLY A 145 19.50 -9.41 9.40
N ASN A 146 18.65 -8.60 10.04
CA ASN A 146 18.50 -8.72 11.48
C ASN A 146 17.02 -8.57 11.95
N PRO A 147 16.29 -9.69 12.11
CA PRO A 147 14.88 -9.66 12.54
C PRO A 147 14.69 -9.17 13.99
N LEU A 148 15.77 -8.98 14.76
CA LEU A 148 15.74 -8.49 16.15
C LEU A 148 16.00 -7.00 16.25
N LEU A 149 16.27 -6.30 15.13
CA LEU A 149 16.45 -4.85 15.18
C LEU A 149 15.12 -4.13 15.47
N PRO A 150 15.18 -3.01 16.20
CA PRO A 150 14.02 -2.13 16.33
C PRO A 150 13.57 -1.67 14.96
N ILE A 151 12.28 -1.32 14.84
CA ILE A 151 11.71 -0.79 13.61
C ILE A 151 12.61 0.33 13.09
N SER A 152 13.14 0.14 11.88
CA SER A 152 14.03 1.10 11.24
C SER A 152 13.22 2.13 10.44
N ARG A 153 13.86 3.25 10.09
CA ARG A 153 13.27 4.35 9.32
C ARG A 153 14.29 4.90 8.34
N SER A 154 13.82 5.27 7.16
CA SER A 154 14.59 6.01 6.17
C SER A 154 13.73 7.05 5.45
N GLU A 155 14.39 8.07 4.95
CA GLU A 155 13.79 9.19 4.22
C GLU A 155 14.49 9.31 2.86
N PHE A 156 13.70 9.48 1.81
CA PHE A 156 14.17 9.73 0.45
C PHE A 156 13.76 11.11 -0.01
N SER A 157 14.68 11.78 -0.66
CA SER A 157 14.37 12.99 -1.43
C SER A 157 13.64 12.57 -2.69
N SER A 158 12.33 12.80 -2.73
CA SER A 158 11.46 12.40 -3.84
C SER A 158 11.14 13.57 -4.79
N ALA A 159 11.96 14.62 -4.80
CA ALA A 159 11.76 15.75 -5.69
C ALA A 159 11.82 15.30 -7.16
N GLY A 160 10.76 15.59 -7.91
CA GLY A 160 10.64 15.18 -9.32
C GLY A 160 10.15 13.74 -9.54
N TRP A 161 9.95 12.94 -8.48
CA TRP A 161 9.41 11.59 -8.62
C TRP A 161 7.91 11.61 -8.93
N ASN A 162 7.45 10.67 -9.75
CA ASN A 162 6.03 10.39 -9.90
C ASN A 162 5.55 9.54 -8.70
N LEU A 163 5.22 10.21 -7.60
CA LEU A 163 4.83 9.55 -6.36
C LEU A 163 3.59 8.68 -6.50
N CYS A 164 2.61 9.07 -7.33
CA CYS A 164 1.42 8.25 -7.59
C CYS A 164 1.82 6.87 -8.17
N THR A 165 2.69 6.85 -9.18
CA THR A 165 3.17 5.61 -9.79
C THR A 165 4.01 4.80 -8.79
N VAL A 166 4.93 5.45 -8.09
CA VAL A 166 5.76 4.80 -7.07
C VAL A 166 4.90 4.18 -5.97
N PHE A 167 3.91 4.91 -5.45
CA PHE A 167 2.99 4.37 -4.44
C PHE A 167 2.16 3.21 -4.96
N GLY A 168 1.63 3.29 -6.20
CA GLY A 168 0.92 2.18 -6.80
C GLY A 168 1.76 0.89 -6.81
N ILE A 169 3.05 1.00 -7.14
CA ILE A 169 3.99 -0.13 -7.11
C ILE A 169 4.24 -0.58 -5.66
N LEU A 170 4.63 0.33 -4.76
CA LEU A 170 4.95 -0.04 -3.38
C LEU A 170 3.76 -0.63 -2.62
N LEU A 171 2.54 -0.23 -2.95
CA LEU A 171 1.30 -0.79 -2.39
C LEU A 171 0.90 -2.14 -3.01
N GLY A 172 1.57 -2.58 -4.07
CA GLY A 172 1.31 -3.84 -4.74
C GLY A 172 0.10 -3.81 -5.68
N TYR A 173 -0.20 -2.67 -6.30
CA TYR A 173 -1.26 -2.60 -7.31
C TYR A 173 -0.81 -3.29 -8.58
N PRO A 174 -1.63 -4.18 -9.17
CA PRO A 174 -1.23 -4.97 -10.35
C PRO A 174 -1.05 -4.13 -11.61
N VAL A 175 -1.69 -2.97 -11.67
CA VAL A 175 -1.66 -2.04 -12.81
C VAL A 175 -1.59 -0.61 -12.27
N PRO A 176 -0.39 -0.08 -11.99
CA PRO A 176 -0.25 1.28 -11.49
C PRO A 176 -0.60 2.32 -12.53
N TYR A 177 -1.13 3.44 -12.09
CA TYR A 177 -1.31 4.63 -12.92
C TYR A 177 0.01 5.35 -13.11
N PHE A 178 0.18 5.92 -14.29
CA PHE A 178 1.26 6.82 -14.65
C PHE A 178 0.70 8.12 -15.23
N PHE A 179 1.32 9.24 -14.92
CA PHE A 179 1.13 10.51 -15.60
C PHE A 179 2.47 11.24 -15.68
N HIS A 180 2.61 12.12 -16.65
CA HIS A 180 3.89 12.81 -16.83
C HIS A 180 4.05 13.92 -15.77
N PRO A 181 5.05 13.87 -14.87
CA PRO A 181 5.16 14.82 -13.75
C PRO A 181 5.22 16.30 -14.18
N ALA A 182 5.79 16.59 -15.35
CA ALA A 182 5.84 17.94 -15.90
C ALA A 182 4.47 18.56 -16.25
N GLN A 183 3.40 17.74 -16.27
CA GLN A 183 2.03 18.19 -16.57
C GLN A 183 1.21 18.48 -15.28
N GLY A 184 1.86 18.43 -14.11
CA GLY A 184 1.21 18.58 -12.81
C GLY A 184 0.33 17.37 -12.46
N ASP A 185 -0.53 17.53 -11.43
CA ASP A 185 -1.35 16.45 -10.87
C ASP A 185 -2.66 16.21 -11.64
N SER A 186 -2.84 16.85 -12.79
CA SER A 186 -4.03 16.67 -13.62
C SER A 186 -3.97 15.35 -14.40
N ASN A 187 -5.12 14.69 -14.55
CA ASN A 187 -5.24 13.43 -15.27
C ASN A 187 -6.47 13.41 -16.19
N CYS A 188 -6.51 12.44 -17.11
CA CYS A 188 -7.60 12.29 -18.09
C CYS A 188 -8.75 11.38 -17.63
N LEU A 189 -8.87 11.07 -16.32
CA LEU A 189 -9.88 10.14 -15.82
C LEU A 189 -11.25 10.77 -15.56
N ALA A 190 -11.38 12.09 -15.67
CA ALA A 190 -12.67 12.77 -15.49
C ALA A 190 -13.73 12.19 -16.44
N LEU A 191 -14.88 11.79 -15.89
CA LEU A 191 -16.01 11.19 -16.61
C LEU A 191 -15.68 9.88 -17.37
N ILE A 192 -14.52 9.26 -17.12
CA ILE A 192 -14.18 7.94 -17.64
C ILE A 192 -14.77 6.88 -16.71
N PRO A 193 -15.49 5.86 -17.20
CA PRO A 193 -15.91 4.72 -16.40
C PRO A 193 -14.68 3.96 -15.87
N LEU A 194 -14.61 3.79 -14.54
CA LEU A 194 -13.54 3.09 -13.84
C LEU A 194 -14.10 1.84 -13.19
N ARG A 195 -13.47 0.69 -13.42
CA ARG A 195 -13.73 -0.53 -12.67
C ARG A 195 -12.87 -0.52 -11.40
N VAL A 196 -13.52 -0.39 -10.26
CA VAL A 196 -12.89 -0.39 -8.92
C VAL A 196 -12.85 -1.81 -8.40
N PHE A 197 -11.68 -2.26 -7.99
CA PHE A 197 -11.46 -3.53 -7.29
C PHE A 197 -11.29 -3.25 -5.81
N THR A 198 -12.00 -3.99 -4.97
CA THR A 198 -11.88 -3.88 -3.52
C THR A 198 -11.71 -5.26 -2.91
N ALA A 199 -10.57 -5.50 -2.24
CA ALA A 199 -10.32 -6.69 -1.46
C ALA A 199 -10.47 -6.40 0.03
N ARG A 200 -11.35 -7.16 0.73
CA ARG A 200 -11.62 -7.02 2.16
C ARG A 200 -11.47 -8.36 2.87
N THR A 201 -11.15 -8.30 4.15
CA THR A 201 -10.98 -9.49 5.00
C THR A 201 -11.35 -9.22 6.44
N SER A 202 -11.72 -10.27 7.17
CA SER A 202 -11.96 -10.24 8.61
C SER A 202 -10.71 -10.63 9.39
N CYS A 203 -10.44 -9.96 10.52
CA CYS A 203 -9.33 -10.32 11.40
C CYS A 203 -9.78 -11.38 12.42
N CYS A 204 -9.23 -12.60 12.36
CA CYS A 204 -9.56 -13.69 13.29
C CYS A 204 -9.16 -13.40 14.75
N TRP A 205 -8.20 -12.52 14.96
CA TRP A 205 -7.64 -12.14 16.27
C TRP A 205 -8.29 -10.87 16.86
N LEU A 206 -9.21 -10.23 16.14
CA LEU A 206 -9.97 -9.05 16.57
C LEU A 206 -11.49 -9.31 16.46
N THR A 207 -12.15 -9.48 17.59
CA THR A 207 -13.60 -9.61 17.62
C THR A 207 -14.29 -8.24 17.53
N GLY A 208 -15.36 -8.15 16.73
CA GLY A 208 -16.19 -6.94 16.64
C GLY A 208 -15.59 -5.82 15.77
N LEU A 209 -14.55 -6.10 14.98
CA LEU A 209 -14.08 -5.19 13.95
C LEU A 209 -14.83 -5.50 12.63
N PRO A 210 -15.30 -4.47 11.90
CA PRO A 210 -15.71 -4.64 10.52
C PRO A 210 -14.53 -5.15 9.68
N GLN A 211 -14.83 -5.71 8.51
CA GLN A 211 -13.79 -6.14 7.57
C GLN A 211 -12.79 -5.00 7.31
N ILE A 212 -11.50 -5.33 7.29
CA ILE A 212 -10.46 -4.40 6.86
C ILE A 212 -10.33 -4.44 5.34
N GLN A 213 -9.99 -3.30 4.74
CA GLN A 213 -9.71 -3.19 3.32
C GLN A 213 -8.21 -3.44 3.08
N LEU A 214 -7.88 -4.51 2.35
CA LEU A 214 -6.50 -4.82 1.97
C LEU A 214 -6.09 -4.00 0.75
N TYR A 215 -6.95 -3.98 -0.27
CA TYR A 215 -6.71 -3.27 -1.53
C TYR A 215 -7.96 -2.50 -1.95
N SER A 216 -7.73 -1.33 -2.56
CA SER A 216 -8.72 -0.61 -3.35
C SER A 216 -7.98 0.12 -4.46
N PHE A 217 -8.23 -0.27 -5.69
CA PHE A 217 -7.65 0.37 -6.87
C PHE A 217 -8.64 0.31 -8.04
N SER A 218 -8.41 1.11 -9.06
CA SER A 218 -9.26 1.13 -10.24
C SER A 218 -8.46 0.95 -11.52
N VAL A 219 -9.15 0.50 -12.57
CA VAL A 219 -8.65 0.53 -13.95
C VAL A 219 -9.72 1.11 -14.86
N PRO A 220 -9.37 1.83 -15.92
CA PRO A 220 -10.35 2.29 -16.91
C PRO A 220 -11.09 1.11 -17.53
N GLU A 221 -12.43 1.18 -17.56
CA GLU A 221 -13.28 0.09 -18.06
C GLU A 221 -12.94 -0.26 -19.51
N SER A 222 -12.57 0.72 -20.31
CA SER A 222 -12.16 0.52 -21.72
C SER A 222 -10.89 -0.32 -21.87
N LEU A 223 -10.03 -0.36 -20.86
CA LEU A 223 -8.78 -1.13 -20.85
C LEU A 223 -8.93 -2.48 -20.15
N TYR A 224 -10.03 -2.70 -19.43
CA TYR A 224 -10.25 -3.94 -18.67
C TYR A 224 -10.08 -5.22 -19.49
N PRO A 225 -10.60 -5.33 -20.74
CA PRO A 225 -10.42 -6.55 -21.52
C PRO A 225 -8.95 -6.91 -21.78
N ALA A 226 -8.07 -5.91 -21.97
CA ALA A 226 -6.64 -6.11 -22.19
C ALA A 226 -5.89 -6.42 -20.88
N LEU A 227 -6.40 -5.92 -19.75
CA LEU A 227 -5.80 -6.07 -18.42
C LEU A 227 -6.29 -7.31 -17.66
N LYS A 228 -7.35 -7.96 -18.15
CA LYS A 228 -8.04 -9.04 -17.44
C LYS A 228 -7.09 -10.14 -16.97
N GLY A 229 -6.16 -10.59 -17.82
CA GLY A 229 -5.21 -11.64 -17.45
C GLY A 229 -4.30 -11.26 -16.28
N ILE A 230 -3.83 -10.01 -16.23
CA ILE A 230 -3.00 -9.48 -15.14
C ILE A 230 -3.83 -9.40 -13.84
N LEU A 231 -5.07 -8.94 -13.94
CA LEU A 231 -5.97 -8.79 -12.80
C LEU A 231 -6.41 -10.15 -12.24
N ASP A 232 -6.68 -11.13 -13.11
CA ASP A 232 -6.99 -12.51 -12.70
C ASP A 232 -5.78 -13.13 -11.95
N MET A 233 -4.55 -12.99 -12.46
CA MET A 233 -3.34 -13.47 -11.78
C MET A 233 -3.14 -12.81 -10.41
N TRP A 234 -3.34 -11.48 -10.32
CA TRP A 234 -3.27 -10.77 -9.04
C TRP A 234 -4.29 -11.34 -8.02
N GLU A 235 -5.50 -11.61 -8.46
CA GLU A 235 -6.54 -12.20 -7.59
C GLU A 235 -6.16 -13.61 -7.14
N GLU A 236 -5.64 -14.45 -8.05
CA GLU A 236 -5.19 -15.81 -7.75
C GLU A 236 -4.02 -15.80 -6.77
N ASP A 237 -3.02 -14.94 -6.96
CA ASP A 237 -1.86 -14.79 -6.09
C ASP A 237 -2.28 -14.32 -4.69
N LEU A 238 -3.18 -13.33 -4.60
CA LEU A 238 -3.70 -12.85 -3.32
C LEU A 238 -4.46 -13.96 -2.58
N ARG A 239 -5.28 -14.76 -3.27
CA ARG A 239 -5.99 -15.91 -2.69
C ARG A 239 -5.03 -17.00 -2.24
N ALA A 240 -3.97 -17.28 -3.01
CA ALA A 240 -2.95 -18.25 -2.65
C ALA A 240 -2.20 -17.84 -1.39
N GLN A 241 -1.71 -16.59 -1.33
CA GLN A 241 -1.05 -16.03 -0.14
C GLN A 241 -1.98 -16.05 1.08
N TYR A 242 -3.24 -15.70 0.88
CA TYR A 242 -4.25 -15.71 1.91
C TYR A 242 -4.46 -17.12 2.50
N GLY A 243 -4.46 -18.15 1.67
CA GLY A 243 -4.63 -19.55 2.09
C GLY A 243 -3.50 -20.09 2.97
N THR A 244 -2.32 -19.45 2.98
CA THR A 244 -1.14 -19.89 3.75
C THR A 244 -1.09 -19.34 5.17
N GLN A 245 -2.01 -18.43 5.54
CA GLN A 245 -2.00 -17.75 6.84
C GLN A 245 -3.32 -17.99 7.61
N GLY A 246 -3.28 -17.90 8.95
CA GLY A 246 -4.43 -18.12 9.84
C GLY A 246 -4.91 -16.88 10.60
N ASP A 247 -4.40 -15.69 10.24
CA ASP A 247 -4.70 -14.45 10.97
C ASP A 247 -5.96 -13.75 10.46
N PHE A 248 -6.34 -14.04 9.21
CA PHE A 248 -7.45 -13.42 8.52
C PHE A 248 -8.39 -14.47 7.94
N ALA A 249 -9.67 -14.13 7.86
CA ALA A 249 -10.74 -14.98 7.31
C ALA A 249 -11.67 -14.17 6.39
N ASP A 250 -12.45 -14.85 5.57
CA ASP A 250 -13.49 -14.24 4.73
C ASP A 250 -12.95 -13.23 3.70
N LEU A 251 -11.90 -13.61 2.97
CA LEU A 251 -11.42 -12.77 1.86
C LEU A 251 -12.52 -12.62 0.81
N THR A 252 -12.93 -11.38 0.59
CA THR A 252 -13.89 -11.01 -0.45
C THR A 252 -13.22 -10.04 -1.41
N ILE A 253 -13.34 -10.31 -2.71
CA ILE A 253 -12.89 -9.40 -3.77
C ILE A 253 -14.12 -9.03 -4.58
N THR A 254 -14.43 -7.75 -4.61
CA THR A 254 -15.60 -7.20 -5.31
C THR A 254 -15.19 -6.18 -6.34
N THR A 255 -16.00 -6.03 -7.38
CA THR A 255 -15.79 -5.01 -8.40
C THR A 255 -17.06 -4.19 -8.60
N GLU A 256 -16.90 -2.90 -8.85
CA GLU A 256 -17.97 -1.99 -9.26
C GLU A 256 -17.48 -1.03 -10.34
N ILE A 257 -18.39 -0.49 -11.14
CA ILE A 257 -18.05 0.53 -12.15
C ILE A 257 -18.56 1.86 -11.63
N VAL A 258 -17.64 2.84 -11.54
CA VAL A 258 -17.93 4.21 -11.13
C VAL A 258 -17.53 5.19 -12.23
N THR A 259 -18.24 6.31 -12.30
CA THR A 259 -17.87 7.43 -13.17
C THR A 259 -17.90 8.70 -12.31
N LEU A 260 -16.75 9.37 -12.22
CA LEU A 260 -16.57 10.52 -11.35
C LEU A 260 -16.30 11.80 -12.18
N PRO A 261 -16.77 12.98 -11.74
CA PRO A 261 -16.50 14.23 -12.44
C PRO A 261 -15.02 14.66 -12.35
N SER A 262 -14.29 14.18 -11.35
CA SER A 262 -12.84 14.32 -11.19
C SER A 262 -12.28 13.15 -10.38
N VAL A 263 -11.04 12.80 -10.64
CA VAL A 263 -10.30 11.77 -9.88
C VAL A 263 -9.03 12.42 -9.33
N VAL A 264 -8.87 12.34 -8.01
CA VAL A 264 -7.64 12.73 -7.31
C VAL A 264 -6.86 11.47 -7.00
N LEU A 265 -5.55 11.52 -7.21
CA LEU A 265 -4.63 10.39 -7.08
C LEU A 265 -3.62 10.62 -5.95
#